data_66e8a43bf5c456a6db9a22f0d5b6b220
#
_entry.id   66e8a43bf5c456a6db9a22f0d5b6b220
#
_cell.length_a   1.000
_cell.length_b   1.000
_cell.length_c   1.000
_cell.angle_alpha   90.00
_cell.angle_beta   90.00
_cell.angle_gamma   90.00
#
_symmetry.space_group_name_H-M   'P 1'
#
loop_
_entity.id
_entity.type
_entity.pdbx_description
1 polymer ?
#
loop_
_entity_poly.entity_id
_entity_poly.type
_entity_poly.pdbx_seq_one_letter_code
_entity_poly.pdbx_strand_id
1 'polypeptide(L)'
;QKLQENGLVKIVPYKGTTVTRLNRRIVDELIYERTAVEARVLRDFSPRCTPEQRALIRRRVEAYEALAVMEIPDYNKLYEADRALHGTWFAAMDKMYLWSTLQNAHADYSRFRMLDTMTTGGLAEVIADHRNLMNAIERCDLAAFEPLVERHLYGGIRRLGSKLTEEYADYFEPEK
;
A
#
# COMPACT_ATOMS: atom_id res chain seq x y z
N GLN A 1 -24.84 -0.94 -6.55
CA GLN A 1 -24.27 -1.67 -7.67
C GLN A 1 -22.75 -1.51 -7.68
N LYS A 2 -22.19 -0.29 -7.73
CA LYS A 2 -20.73 -0.03 -7.75
C LYS A 2 -19.96 -0.66 -6.58
N LEU A 3 -20.52 -0.68 -5.37
CA LEU A 3 -19.87 -1.34 -4.20
C LEU A 3 -19.83 -2.86 -4.35
N GLN A 4 -20.83 -3.45 -5.00
CA GLN A 4 -20.87 -4.89 -5.28
C GLN A 4 -19.87 -5.26 -6.38
N GLU A 5 -19.81 -4.45 -7.43
CA GLU A 5 -18.83 -4.64 -8.52
C GLU A 5 -17.39 -4.58 -8.01
N ASN A 6 -17.11 -3.71 -7.02
CA ASN A 6 -15.81 -3.61 -6.35
C ASN A 6 -15.60 -4.65 -5.24
N GLY A 7 -16.50 -5.63 -5.07
CA GLY A 7 -16.37 -6.68 -4.07
C GLY A 7 -16.56 -6.24 -2.60
N LEU A 8 -16.96 -4.99 -2.34
CA LEU A 8 -17.11 -4.43 -0.98
C LEU A 8 -18.36 -4.92 -0.26
N VAL A 9 -19.41 -5.25 -1.00
CA VAL A 9 -20.67 -5.74 -0.44
C VAL A 9 -21.20 -6.90 -1.26
N LYS A 10 -21.96 -7.77 -0.58
CA LYS A 10 -22.76 -8.82 -1.18
C LYS A 10 -24.24 -8.46 -1.01
N ILE A 11 -24.94 -8.34 -2.13
CA ILE A 11 -26.39 -8.11 -2.14
C ILE A 11 -27.07 -9.46 -2.36
N VAL A 12 -27.92 -9.87 -1.41
CA VAL A 12 -28.73 -11.08 -1.54
C VAL A 12 -30.19 -10.66 -1.65
N PRO A 13 -30.87 -10.96 -2.79
CA PRO A 13 -32.27 -10.58 -2.97
C PRO A 13 -33.11 -11.01 -1.76
N TYR A 14 -33.98 -10.12 -1.31
CA TYR A 14 -34.88 -10.30 -0.15
C TYR A 14 -34.20 -10.55 1.21
N LYS A 15 -32.84 -10.60 1.28
CA LYS A 15 -32.10 -10.82 2.53
C LYS A 15 -31.26 -9.63 2.96
N GLY A 16 -31.03 -8.66 2.04
CA GLY A 16 -30.31 -7.44 2.35
C GLY A 16 -28.89 -7.39 1.75
N THR A 17 -28.12 -6.42 2.27
CA THR A 17 -26.75 -6.16 1.85
C THR A 17 -25.81 -6.35 3.02
N THR A 18 -24.73 -7.10 2.82
CA THR A 18 -23.69 -7.33 3.83
C THR A 18 -22.34 -6.87 3.29
N VAL A 19 -21.50 -6.32 4.18
CA VAL A 19 -20.08 -6.03 3.85
C VAL A 19 -19.35 -7.37 3.72
N THR A 20 -18.54 -7.51 2.67
CA THR A 20 -17.74 -8.72 2.44
C THR A 20 -16.60 -8.80 3.46
N ARG A 21 -16.20 -10.01 3.82
CA ARG A 21 -14.97 -10.25 4.55
C ARG A 21 -13.76 -10.10 3.62
N LEU A 22 -12.59 -9.84 4.19
CA LEU A 22 -11.32 -9.81 3.47
C LEU A 22 -10.90 -11.22 3.10
N ASN A 23 -10.40 -11.41 1.89
CA ASN A 23 -9.77 -12.66 1.48
C ASN A 23 -8.26 -12.55 1.62
N ARG A 24 -7.68 -13.24 2.63
CA ARG A 24 -6.24 -13.20 2.93
C ARG A 24 -5.38 -13.61 1.74
N ARG A 25 -5.80 -14.66 1.02
CA ARG A 25 -5.08 -15.12 -0.17
C ARG A 25 -5.06 -14.06 -1.27
N ILE A 26 -6.20 -13.39 -1.50
CA ILE A 26 -6.27 -12.28 -2.48
C ILE A 26 -5.37 -11.13 -2.05
N VAL A 27 -5.34 -10.78 -0.75
CA VAL A 27 -4.43 -9.76 -0.23
C VAL A 27 -2.98 -10.11 -0.51
N ASP A 28 -2.57 -11.36 -0.29
CA ASP A 28 -1.21 -11.85 -0.56
C ASP A 28 -0.86 -11.77 -2.05
N GLU A 29 -1.75 -12.24 -2.93
CA GLU A 29 -1.57 -12.17 -4.39
C GLU A 29 -1.44 -10.71 -4.88
N LEU A 30 -2.22 -9.77 -4.32
CA LEU A 30 -2.15 -8.35 -4.66
C LEU A 30 -0.85 -7.69 -4.18
N ILE A 31 -0.34 -8.09 -3.01
CA ILE A 31 0.96 -7.63 -2.52
C ILE A 31 2.06 -8.15 -3.46
N TYR A 32 2.01 -9.42 -3.86
CA TYR A 32 2.95 -10.01 -4.79
C TYR A 32 2.95 -9.27 -6.14
N GLU A 33 1.76 -9.07 -6.74
CA GLU A 33 1.60 -8.32 -7.99
C GLU A 33 2.21 -6.92 -7.88
N ARG A 34 1.85 -6.18 -6.80
CA ARG A 34 2.36 -4.83 -6.58
C ARG A 34 3.87 -4.82 -6.38
N THR A 35 4.43 -5.77 -5.63
CA THR A 35 5.88 -5.90 -5.42
C THR A 35 6.61 -6.06 -6.76
N ALA A 36 6.18 -7.00 -7.59
CA ALA A 36 6.80 -7.27 -8.88
C ALA A 36 6.77 -6.04 -9.82
N VAL A 37 5.61 -5.39 -9.89
CA VAL A 37 5.42 -4.23 -10.78
C VAL A 37 6.15 -3.01 -10.27
N GLU A 38 6.01 -2.68 -8.98
CA GLU A 38 6.56 -1.46 -8.40
C GLU A 38 8.09 -1.49 -8.33
N ALA A 39 8.67 -2.63 -7.93
CA ALA A 39 10.12 -2.81 -7.94
C ALA A 39 10.70 -2.65 -9.36
N ARG A 40 10.01 -3.15 -10.39
CA ARG A 40 10.42 -2.97 -11.78
C ARG A 40 10.36 -1.50 -12.20
N VAL A 41 9.29 -0.80 -11.88
CA VAL A 41 9.14 0.63 -12.21
C VAL A 41 10.22 1.46 -11.53
N LEU A 42 10.52 1.20 -10.24
CA LEU A 42 11.60 1.86 -9.50
C LEU A 42 12.98 1.62 -10.11
N ARG A 43 13.27 0.40 -10.55
CA ARG A 43 14.54 0.06 -11.24
C ARG A 43 14.71 0.82 -12.55
N ASP A 44 13.61 0.99 -13.30
CA ASP A 44 13.63 1.73 -14.57
C ASP A 44 13.68 3.25 -14.34
N PHE A 45 13.07 3.75 -13.26
CA PHE A 45 12.99 5.16 -12.88
C PHE A 45 14.30 5.70 -12.31
N SER A 46 14.90 4.99 -11.37
CA SER A 46 16.00 5.50 -10.55
C SER A 46 17.19 6.05 -11.37
N PRO A 47 17.66 5.37 -12.45
CA PRO A 47 18.76 5.89 -13.28
C PRO A 47 18.40 7.16 -14.07
N ARG A 48 17.10 7.44 -14.23
CA ARG A 48 16.58 8.58 -15.00
C ARG A 48 16.00 9.68 -14.12
N CYS A 49 16.04 9.48 -12.79
CA CYS A 49 15.44 10.38 -11.83
C CYS A 49 16.15 11.74 -11.84
N THR A 50 15.38 12.81 -12.16
CA THR A 50 15.93 14.16 -12.19
C THR A 50 16.05 14.75 -10.76
N PRO A 51 16.86 15.83 -10.58
CA PRO A 51 16.92 16.51 -9.28
C PRO A 51 15.56 17.00 -8.77
N GLU A 52 14.70 17.48 -9.67
CA GLU A 52 13.34 17.97 -9.34
C GLU A 52 12.44 16.82 -8.88
N GLN A 53 12.55 15.65 -9.51
CA GLN A 53 11.82 14.45 -9.12
C GLN A 53 12.30 13.93 -7.76
N ARG A 54 13.60 13.93 -7.48
CA ARG A 54 14.15 13.59 -6.14
C ARG A 54 13.63 14.55 -5.07
N ALA A 55 13.65 15.85 -5.36
CA ALA A 55 13.09 16.85 -4.45
C ALA A 55 11.59 16.66 -4.21
N LEU A 56 10.82 16.26 -5.23
CA LEU A 56 9.41 15.93 -5.08
C LEU A 56 9.20 14.71 -4.19
N ILE A 57 9.96 13.63 -4.39
CA ILE A 57 9.90 12.42 -3.56
C ILE A 57 10.20 12.77 -2.10
N ARG A 58 11.27 13.52 -1.86
CA ARG A 58 11.64 13.97 -0.50
C ARG A 58 10.50 14.72 0.18
N ARG A 59 9.91 15.71 -0.49
CA ARG A 59 8.75 16.45 0.04
C ARG A 59 7.55 15.54 0.34
N ARG A 60 7.31 14.51 -0.46
CA ARG A 60 6.21 13.56 -0.23
C ARG A 60 6.48 12.64 0.95
N VAL A 61 7.72 12.20 1.15
CA VAL A 61 8.13 11.45 2.35
C VAL A 61 7.95 12.32 3.59
N GLU A 62 8.45 13.55 3.58
CA GLU A 62 8.31 14.51 4.67
C GLU A 62 6.83 14.82 4.99
N ALA A 63 5.98 14.97 3.96
CA ALA A 63 4.55 15.18 4.15
C ALA A 63 3.85 13.98 4.80
N TYR A 64 4.21 12.74 4.41
CA TYR A 64 3.72 11.54 5.07
C TYR A 64 4.15 11.48 6.53
N GLU A 65 5.43 11.75 6.80
CA GLU A 65 6.00 11.77 8.16
C GLU A 65 5.28 12.78 9.06
N ALA A 66 5.06 14.00 8.55
CA ALA A 66 4.36 15.05 9.30
C ALA A 66 2.93 14.63 9.70
N LEU A 67 2.23 13.89 8.83
CA LEU A 67 0.91 13.35 9.15
C LEU A 67 0.98 12.18 10.15
N ALA A 68 2.03 11.35 10.04
CA ALA A 68 2.16 10.14 10.83
C ALA A 68 2.57 10.39 12.29
N VAL A 69 3.21 11.52 12.57
CA VAL A 69 3.63 11.90 13.94
C VAL A 69 2.61 12.76 14.69
N MET A 70 1.45 13.04 14.09
CA MET A 70 0.38 13.75 14.77
C MET A 70 -0.17 12.94 15.94
N GLU A 71 -0.57 13.56 17.02
CA GLU A 71 -1.16 12.90 18.19
C GLU A 71 -2.40 12.08 17.83
N ILE A 72 -3.21 12.58 16.89
CA ILE A 72 -4.35 11.88 16.31
C ILE A 72 -4.17 11.88 14.79
N PRO A 73 -3.58 10.82 14.20
CA PRO A 73 -3.35 10.74 12.77
C PRO A 73 -4.67 10.65 11.99
N ASP A 74 -4.75 11.41 10.90
CA ASP A 74 -5.80 11.25 9.91
C ASP A 74 -5.42 10.13 8.93
N TYR A 75 -5.95 8.94 9.14
CA TYR A 75 -5.61 7.76 8.34
C TYR A 75 -5.98 7.87 6.86
N ASN A 76 -7.01 8.65 6.52
CA ASN A 76 -7.36 8.91 5.12
C ASN A 76 -6.29 9.79 4.45
N LYS A 77 -5.82 10.84 5.12
CA LYS A 77 -4.72 11.67 4.62
C LYS A 77 -3.41 10.89 4.51
N LEU A 78 -3.11 10.03 5.48
CA LEU A 78 -1.96 9.12 5.41
C LEU A 78 -2.04 8.20 4.19
N TYR A 79 -3.20 7.60 3.95
CA TYR A 79 -3.43 6.74 2.79
C TYR A 79 -3.22 7.50 1.47
N GLU A 80 -3.76 8.72 1.35
CA GLU A 80 -3.59 9.54 0.14
C GLU A 80 -2.15 10.04 -0.03
N ALA A 81 -1.44 10.39 1.06
CA ALA A 81 -0.03 10.77 1.01
C ALA A 81 0.85 9.62 0.54
N ASP A 82 0.60 8.40 1.02
CA ASP A 82 1.27 7.19 0.57
C ASP A 82 1.01 6.92 -0.93
N ARG A 83 -0.26 6.98 -1.35
CA ARG A 83 -0.61 6.86 -2.78
C ARG A 83 0.11 7.90 -3.65
N ALA A 84 0.18 9.14 -3.18
CA ALA A 84 0.84 10.21 -3.90
C ALA A 84 2.35 9.96 -4.01
N LEU A 85 3.00 9.46 -2.95
CA LEU A 85 4.42 9.10 -2.95
C LEU A 85 4.68 8.01 -3.99
N HIS A 86 4.00 6.86 -3.87
CA HIS A 86 4.18 5.73 -4.78
C HIS A 86 3.81 6.06 -6.24
N GLY A 87 2.79 6.85 -6.47
CA GLY A 87 2.40 7.33 -7.80
C GLY A 87 3.47 8.18 -8.50
N THR A 88 4.46 8.73 -7.76
CA THR A 88 5.48 9.62 -8.34
C THR A 88 6.33 8.93 -9.39
N TRP A 89 6.86 7.75 -9.09
CA TRP A 89 7.70 7.02 -10.05
C TRP A 89 6.90 6.40 -11.20
N PHE A 90 5.65 6.03 -10.97
CA PHE A 90 4.77 5.62 -12.07
C PHE A 90 4.49 6.77 -13.04
N ALA A 91 4.20 7.97 -12.51
CA ALA A 91 3.98 9.16 -13.33
C ALA A 91 5.24 9.56 -14.11
N ALA A 92 6.41 9.53 -13.45
CA ALA A 92 7.69 9.85 -14.08
C ALA A 92 8.08 8.88 -15.21
N MET A 93 7.58 7.65 -15.17
CA MET A 93 7.80 6.61 -16.17
C MET A 93 6.67 6.47 -17.19
N ASP A 94 5.69 7.38 -17.16
CA ASP A 94 4.51 7.33 -18.03
C ASP A 94 3.71 6.01 -17.87
N LYS A 95 3.57 5.55 -16.61
CA LYS A 95 2.91 4.30 -16.23
C LYS A 95 1.64 4.52 -15.39
N MET A 96 0.95 5.66 -15.57
CA MET A 96 -0.23 5.99 -14.77
C MET A 96 -1.42 5.04 -15.00
N TYR A 97 -1.55 4.45 -16.19
CA TYR A 97 -2.55 3.41 -16.41
C TYR A 97 -2.27 2.18 -15.52
N LEU A 98 -1.03 1.73 -15.48
CA LEU A 98 -0.61 0.61 -14.63
C LEU A 98 -0.82 0.92 -13.14
N TRP A 99 -0.47 2.16 -12.71
CA TRP A 99 -0.74 2.62 -11.35
C TRP A 99 -2.24 2.59 -11.01
N SER A 100 -3.09 3.09 -11.90
CA SER A 100 -4.53 3.07 -11.71
C SER A 100 -5.09 1.64 -11.64
N THR A 101 -4.54 0.71 -12.42
CA THR A 101 -4.92 -0.71 -12.36
C THR A 101 -4.60 -1.31 -11.00
N LEU A 102 -3.38 -1.13 -10.50
CA LEU A 102 -2.98 -1.57 -9.16
C LEU A 102 -3.84 -0.98 -8.04
N GLN A 103 -4.25 0.30 -8.17
CA GLN A 103 -5.09 0.96 -7.17
C GLN A 103 -6.55 0.51 -7.20
N ASN A 104 -7.05 0.14 -8.37
CA ASN A 104 -8.46 -0.20 -8.58
C ASN A 104 -8.70 -1.72 -8.59
N ALA A 105 -7.65 -2.54 -8.67
CA ALA A 105 -7.75 -3.97 -8.87
C ALA A 105 -8.61 -4.64 -7.79
N HIS A 106 -8.43 -4.26 -6.52
CA HIS A 106 -9.24 -4.84 -5.44
C HIS A 106 -9.30 -3.94 -4.20
N ALA A 107 -10.49 -3.79 -3.67
CA ALA A 107 -10.74 -3.10 -2.40
C ALA A 107 -10.10 -3.82 -1.20
N ASP A 108 -9.81 -5.11 -1.31
CA ASP A 108 -9.27 -5.91 -0.21
C ASP A 108 -7.90 -5.44 0.26
N TYR A 109 -7.01 -5.09 -0.66
CA TYR A 109 -5.69 -4.56 -0.26
C TYR A 109 -5.80 -3.21 0.46
N SER A 110 -6.64 -2.30 -0.03
CA SER A 110 -6.86 -1.00 0.62
C SER A 110 -7.48 -1.14 2.01
N ARG A 111 -8.45 -2.04 2.16
CA ARG A 111 -9.10 -2.36 3.45
C ARG A 111 -8.11 -3.01 4.41
N PHE A 112 -7.30 -3.94 3.92
CA PHE A 112 -6.24 -4.58 4.72
C PHE A 112 -5.21 -3.57 5.22
N ARG A 113 -4.73 -2.68 4.34
CA ARG A 113 -3.82 -1.59 4.73
C ARG A 113 -4.42 -0.67 5.78
N MET A 114 -5.69 -0.33 5.64
CA MET A 114 -6.39 0.51 6.61
C MET A 114 -6.47 -0.20 7.97
N LEU A 115 -6.80 -1.49 8.00
CA LEU A 115 -6.81 -2.31 9.21
C LEU A 115 -5.44 -2.29 9.89
N ASP A 116 -4.36 -2.59 9.16
CA ASP A 116 -2.99 -2.54 9.68
C ASP A 116 -2.65 -1.16 10.26
N THR A 117 -2.83 -0.11 9.48
CA THR A 117 -2.45 1.25 9.88
C THR A 117 -3.19 1.73 11.13
N MET A 118 -4.48 1.39 11.26
CA MET A 118 -5.31 1.81 12.40
C MET A 118 -5.05 1.00 13.68
N THR A 119 -4.56 -0.23 13.56
CA THR A 119 -4.57 -1.18 14.69
C THR A 119 -3.18 -1.53 15.22
N THR A 120 -2.14 -1.46 14.40
CA THR A 120 -0.80 -1.91 14.80
C THR A 120 0.12 -0.80 15.29
N GLY A 121 -0.21 0.48 15.03
CA GLY A 121 0.71 1.59 15.32
C GLY A 121 2.00 1.57 14.50
N GLY A 122 2.04 0.84 13.38
CA GLY A 122 3.23 0.59 12.56
C GLY A 122 3.73 1.78 11.73
N LEU A 123 3.27 3.01 12.01
CA LEU A 123 3.62 4.21 11.24
C LEU A 123 5.14 4.49 11.23
N ALA A 124 5.83 4.24 12.35
CA ALA A 124 7.29 4.42 12.42
C ALA A 124 8.04 3.48 11.46
N GLU A 125 7.59 2.24 11.30
CA GLU A 125 8.16 1.29 10.35
C GLU A 125 7.90 1.73 8.92
N VAL A 126 6.67 2.17 8.61
CA VAL A 126 6.31 2.69 7.28
C VAL A 126 7.15 3.92 6.92
N ILE A 127 7.37 4.87 7.86
CA ILE A 127 8.28 6.01 7.67
C ILE A 127 9.69 5.53 7.33
N ALA A 128 10.22 4.57 8.09
CA ALA A 128 11.55 4.02 7.84
C ALA A 128 11.65 3.36 6.45
N ASP A 129 10.62 2.66 6.02
CA ASP A 129 10.57 2.04 4.69
C ASP A 129 10.55 3.08 3.57
N HIS A 130 9.74 4.15 3.69
CA HIS A 130 9.74 5.25 2.72
C HIS A 130 11.10 5.95 2.62
N ARG A 131 11.76 6.20 3.76
CA ARG A 131 13.13 6.75 3.79
C ARG A 131 14.14 5.83 3.10
N ASN A 132 14.04 4.52 3.32
CA ASN A 132 14.92 3.55 2.69
C ASN A 132 14.71 3.50 1.16
N LEU A 133 13.46 3.55 0.68
CA LEU A 133 13.16 3.66 -0.75
C LEU A 133 13.72 4.95 -1.35
N MET A 134 13.53 6.09 -0.68
CA MET A 134 14.08 7.38 -1.09
C MET A 134 15.61 7.32 -1.19
N ASN A 135 16.29 6.78 -0.16
CA ASN A 135 17.75 6.63 -0.15
C ASN A 135 18.25 5.71 -1.27
N ALA A 136 17.53 4.62 -1.57
CA ALA A 136 17.88 3.73 -2.68
C ALA A 136 17.76 4.46 -4.04
N ILE A 137 16.73 5.30 -4.22
CA ILE A 137 16.58 6.14 -5.42
C ILE A 137 17.73 7.13 -5.52
N GLU A 138 18.11 7.81 -4.43
CA GLU A 138 19.21 8.80 -4.42
C GLU A 138 20.55 8.17 -4.77
N ARG A 139 20.80 6.92 -4.33
CA ARG A 139 22.04 6.17 -4.60
C ARG A 139 22.01 5.39 -5.91
N CYS A 140 20.85 5.34 -6.58
CA CYS A 140 20.62 4.48 -7.75
C CYS A 140 20.94 3.00 -7.45
N ASP A 141 20.54 2.51 -6.26
CA ASP A 141 20.77 1.13 -5.84
C ASP A 141 19.66 0.22 -6.38
N LEU A 142 19.87 -0.25 -7.61
CA LEU A 142 18.88 -1.05 -8.33
C LEU A 142 18.58 -2.41 -7.68
N ALA A 143 19.53 -2.96 -6.94
CA ALA A 143 19.38 -4.25 -6.27
C ALA A 143 18.51 -4.14 -5.01
N ALA A 144 18.45 -2.95 -4.40
CA ALA A 144 17.71 -2.73 -3.18
C ALA A 144 16.18 -2.64 -3.39
N PHE A 145 15.68 -2.33 -4.59
CA PHE A 145 14.27 -2.00 -4.77
C PHE A 145 13.33 -3.16 -4.47
N GLU A 146 13.61 -4.36 -5.00
CA GLU A 146 12.72 -5.50 -4.78
C GLU A 146 12.60 -5.86 -3.29
N PRO A 147 13.67 -6.08 -2.53
CA PRO A 147 13.56 -6.39 -1.11
C PRO A 147 12.99 -5.24 -0.27
N LEU A 148 13.21 -3.97 -0.65
CA LEU A 148 12.62 -2.82 0.05
C LEU A 148 11.12 -2.72 -0.19
N VAL A 149 10.67 -2.88 -1.42
CA VAL A 149 9.24 -2.86 -1.78
C VAL A 149 8.53 -4.04 -1.13
N GLU A 150 9.10 -5.25 -1.22
CA GLU A 150 8.56 -6.45 -0.57
C GLU A 150 8.42 -6.23 0.94
N ARG A 151 9.47 -5.77 1.63
CA ARG A 151 9.43 -5.50 3.06
C ARG A 151 8.35 -4.49 3.42
N HIS A 152 8.24 -3.40 2.65
CA HIS A 152 7.26 -2.35 2.87
C HIS A 152 5.82 -2.88 2.70
N LEU A 153 5.53 -3.57 1.60
CA LEU A 153 4.18 -4.02 1.27
C LEU A 153 3.71 -5.18 2.17
N TYR A 154 4.60 -6.14 2.50
CA TYR A 154 4.31 -7.23 3.44
C TYR A 154 4.35 -6.79 4.91
N GLY A 155 4.74 -5.54 5.20
CA GLY A 155 4.83 -5.00 6.56
C GLY A 155 3.55 -5.22 7.38
N GLY A 156 2.38 -4.96 6.78
CA GLY A 156 1.10 -5.15 7.43
C GLY A 156 0.83 -6.61 7.87
N ILE A 157 1.16 -7.58 7.00
CA ILE A 157 1.01 -9.01 7.35
C ILE A 157 1.91 -9.37 8.53
N ARG A 158 3.15 -8.89 8.52
CA ARG A 158 4.10 -9.16 9.62
C ARG A 158 3.65 -8.51 10.94
N ARG A 159 3.20 -7.25 10.91
CA ARG A 159 2.75 -6.51 12.10
C ARG A 159 1.49 -7.09 12.72
N LEU A 160 0.53 -7.46 11.91
CA LEU A 160 -0.70 -8.10 12.39
C LEU A 160 -0.44 -9.51 12.92
N GLY A 161 0.46 -10.26 12.28
CA GLY A 161 0.90 -11.59 12.77
C GLY A 161 -0.28 -12.50 13.14
N SER A 162 -0.25 -13.06 14.37
CA SER A 162 -1.30 -13.95 14.88
C SER A 162 -2.65 -13.24 15.07
N LYS A 163 -2.69 -11.92 15.22
CA LYS A 163 -3.95 -11.16 15.34
C LYS A 163 -4.87 -11.34 14.13
N LEU A 164 -4.33 -11.66 12.96
CA LEU A 164 -5.12 -11.96 11.76
C LEU A 164 -6.06 -13.17 11.96
N THR A 165 -5.64 -14.15 12.76
CA THR A 165 -6.38 -15.38 13.04
C THR A 165 -7.04 -15.39 14.41
N GLU A 166 -6.72 -14.45 15.28
CA GLU A 166 -7.22 -14.33 16.64
C GLU A 166 -8.18 -13.12 16.76
N GLU A 167 -7.64 -11.93 17.00
CA GLU A 167 -8.38 -10.70 17.27
C GLU A 167 -9.23 -10.23 16.08
N TYR A 168 -8.69 -10.38 14.84
CA TYR A 168 -9.33 -9.92 13.60
C TYR A 168 -9.87 -11.04 12.72
N ALA A 169 -9.96 -12.27 13.23
CA ALA A 169 -10.46 -13.43 12.48
C ALA A 169 -11.81 -13.17 11.78
N ASP A 170 -12.70 -12.45 12.45
CA ASP A 170 -14.03 -12.11 11.90
C ASP A 170 -14.01 -11.16 10.70
N TYR A 171 -12.92 -10.44 10.49
CA TYR A 171 -12.73 -9.57 9.31
C TYR A 171 -12.35 -10.36 8.06
N PHE A 172 -11.90 -11.62 8.21
CA PHE A 172 -11.40 -12.46 7.12
C PHE A 172 -12.34 -13.61 6.80
N GLU A 173 -12.28 -14.06 5.53
CA GLU A 173 -12.92 -15.31 5.13
C GLU A 173 -12.25 -16.49 5.84
N PRO A 174 -13.01 -17.52 6.22
CA PRO A 174 -12.42 -18.75 6.77
C PRO A 174 -11.42 -19.35 5.78
N GLU A 175 -10.24 -19.74 6.27
CA GLU A 175 -9.28 -20.51 5.45
C GLU A 175 -9.92 -21.84 5.06
N LYS A 176 -9.91 -22.16 3.76
CA LYS A 176 -10.43 -23.42 3.22
C LYS A 176 -9.37 -24.48 3.26
#